data_ebfca8e0b3f80bdd625cef36da22720a
#
_entry.id   ebfca8e0b3f80bdd625cef36da22720a
#
_cell.length_a   1.000
_cell.length_b   1.000
_cell.length_c   1.000
_cell.angle_alpha   90.00
_cell.angle_beta   90.00
_cell.angle_gamma   90.00
#
_symmetry.space_group_name_H-M   'P 1'
#
loop_
_entity.id
_entity.type
_entity.pdbx_description
1 polymer ?
#
loop_
_entity_poly.entity_id
_entity_poly.type
_entity_poly.pdbx_seq_one_letter_code
_entity_poly.pdbx_strand_id
1 'polypeptide(L)'
;MYSNVLGDAHVRNVPRINGLYRRCASQEGNALAVCSRLGLAKDPRVRRLAESLIEWQWPDGGWNCDRREEAHHSSFNESLSTLWGLAEYFQATGDERVEGSVERAAEFFLRHRLFRSCKTDEPRQPETFHGKVRRSIHSVTDLHYPLYWHYDILQALTILHRVGKLGDPRTSDAIDLVESKRGEDGRWNPEGYYWNLKRKTRAKLAVSNVDTVNWGRNGPNEFITLNALRVLKAAGRFGAN
;
A
#
# COMPACT_ATOMS: atom_id res chain seq x y z
N MET A 1 21.90 -6.74 -0.23
CA MET A 1 22.39 -5.75 -1.22
C MET A 1 21.16 -5.02 -1.74
N TYR A 2 20.92 -3.80 -1.27
CA TYR A 2 19.81 -2.99 -1.79
C TYR A 2 20.20 -2.56 -3.19
N SER A 3 19.48 -3.07 -4.20
CA SER A 3 19.63 -2.59 -5.57
C SER A 3 19.28 -1.10 -5.59
N ASN A 4 20.09 -0.29 -6.24
CA ASN A 4 19.80 1.11 -6.46
C ASN A 4 18.52 1.24 -7.30
N VAL A 5 17.40 1.53 -6.67
CA VAL A 5 16.07 1.58 -7.29
C VAL A 5 16.04 2.55 -8.49
N LEU A 6 16.86 3.58 -8.46
CA LEU A 6 17.00 4.54 -9.56
C LEU A 6 18.06 4.13 -10.61
N GLY A 7 18.74 3.00 -10.42
CA GLY A 7 19.74 2.52 -11.36
C GLY A 7 19.15 1.81 -12.57
N ASP A 8 19.80 1.90 -13.71
CA ASP A 8 19.38 1.27 -14.98
C ASP A 8 19.19 -0.24 -14.87
N ALA A 9 20.03 -0.91 -14.09
CA ALA A 9 19.95 -2.36 -13.89
C ALA A 9 18.67 -2.77 -13.16
N HIS A 10 18.07 -1.87 -12.39
CA HIS A 10 16.89 -2.17 -11.59
C HIS A 10 15.63 -2.38 -12.44
N VAL A 11 15.50 -1.64 -13.53
CA VAL A 11 14.35 -1.73 -14.45
C VAL A 11 14.55 -2.74 -15.58
N ARG A 12 15.77 -3.29 -15.73
CA ARG A 12 16.07 -4.28 -16.76
C ARG A 12 15.74 -5.70 -16.28
N ASN A 13 15.41 -6.57 -17.23
CA ASN A 13 15.24 -8.01 -17.02
C ASN A 13 14.18 -8.34 -15.93
N VAL A 14 13.09 -7.56 -15.84
CA VAL A 14 11.96 -7.90 -14.99
C VAL A 14 11.31 -9.18 -15.52
N PRO A 15 11.16 -10.23 -14.69
CA PRO A 15 10.56 -11.48 -15.16
C PRO A 15 9.16 -11.26 -15.69
N ARG A 16 8.84 -11.90 -16.82
CA ARG A 16 7.50 -11.89 -17.42
C ARG A 16 7.00 -13.31 -17.57
N ILE A 17 5.86 -13.62 -16.95
CA ILE A 17 5.26 -14.95 -16.95
C ILE A 17 3.81 -14.80 -17.41
N ASN A 18 3.39 -15.55 -18.42
CA ASN A 18 2.06 -15.47 -19.03
C ASN A 18 1.66 -14.02 -19.41
N GLY A 19 2.63 -13.25 -19.94
CA GLY A 19 2.40 -11.87 -20.34
C GLY A 19 2.41 -10.84 -19.21
N LEU A 20 2.52 -11.25 -17.92
CA LEU A 20 2.47 -10.38 -16.75
C LEU A 20 3.86 -10.16 -16.14
N TYR A 21 4.22 -8.92 -15.89
CA TYR A 21 5.48 -8.58 -15.20
C TYR A 21 5.42 -8.97 -13.72
N ARG A 22 6.50 -9.60 -13.21
CA ARG A 22 6.61 -10.09 -11.83
C ARG A 22 7.59 -9.23 -11.04
N ARG A 23 7.08 -8.13 -10.48
CA ARG A 23 7.90 -7.14 -9.78
C ARG A 23 7.29 -6.75 -8.43
N CYS A 24 8.16 -6.59 -7.41
CA CYS A 24 7.77 -5.99 -6.12
C CYS A 24 7.63 -4.47 -6.31
N ALA A 25 6.60 -4.04 -7.03
CA ALA A 25 6.39 -2.66 -7.45
C ALA A 25 6.20 -1.68 -6.28
N SER A 26 5.87 -2.18 -5.09
CA SER A 26 5.78 -1.38 -3.87
C SER A 26 7.09 -0.64 -3.53
N GLN A 27 8.24 -1.21 -3.85
CA GLN A 27 9.55 -0.57 -3.62
C GLN A 27 9.73 0.63 -4.54
N GLU A 28 9.43 0.44 -5.82
CA GLU A 28 9.51 1.48 -6.84
C GLU A 28 8.47 2.56 -6.61
N GLY A 29 7.26 2.18 -6.21
CA GLY A 29 6.19 3.10 -5.85
C GLY A 29 6.56 4.01 -4.69
N ASN A 30 7.11 3.45 -3.61
CA ASN A 30 7.61 4.24 -2.49
C ASN A 30 8.75 5.19 -2.90
N ALA A 31 9.70 4.71 -3.70
CA ALA A 31 10.81 5.54 -4.19
C ALA A 31 10.28 6.68 -5.07
N LEU A 32 9.33 6.39 -5.96
CA LEU A 32 8.71 7.39 -6.83
C LEU A 32 7.99 8.47 -6.01
N ALA A 33 7.20 8.06 -5.01
CA ALA A 33 6.49 8.99 -4.13
C ALA A 33 7.46 9.92 -3.40
N VAL A 34 8.50 9.35 -2.76
CA VAL A 34 9.48 10.13 -2.00
C VAL A 34 10.24 11.10 -2.92
N CYS A 35 10.75 10.62 -4.07
CA CYS A 35 11.47 11.47 -5.01
C CYS A 35 10.60 12.61 -5.55
N SER A 36 9.34 12.33 -5.88
CA SER A 36 8.39 13.36 -6.37
C SER A 36 8.12 14.42 -5.31
N ARG A 37 7.90 14.02 -4.06
CA ARG A 37 7.66 14.95 -2.93
C ARG A 37 8.90 15.77 -2.56
N LEU A 38 10.09 15.25 -2.81
CA LEU A 38 11.35 15.99 -2.61
C LEU A 38 11.75 16.88 -3.81
N GLY A 39 10.86 17.05 -4.79
CA GLY A 39 11.11 17.92 -5.94
C GLY A 39 11.98 17.29 -7.04
N LEU A 40 12.22 15.99 -6.99
CA LEU A 40 13.06 15.25 -7.96
C LEU A 40 12.27 14.65 -9.12
N ALA A 41 10.99 14.97 -9.28
CA ALA A 41 10.13 14.38 -10.32
C ALA A 41 10.66 14.59 -11.76
N LYS A 42 11.43 15.66 -11.99
CA LYS A 42 12.02 15.96 -13.31
C LYS A 42 13.34 15.21 -13.58
N ASP A 43 13.91 14.49 -12.60
CA ASP A 43 15.11 13.66 -12.80
C ASP A 43 14.79 12.54 -13.79
N PRO A 44 15.60 12.32 -14.85
CA PRO A 44 15.36 11.29 -15.85
C PRO A 44 15.22 9.87 -15.26
N ARG A 45 15.88 9.59 -14.13
CA ARG A 45 15.80 8.30 -13.43
C ARG A 45 14.44 8.11 -12.76
N VAL A 46 13.89 9.19 -12.17
CA VAL A 46 12.56 9.20 -11.54
C VAL A 46 11.46 9.05 -12.61
N ARG A 47 11.61 9.77 -13.71
CA ARG A 47 10.72 9.64 -14.87
C ARG A 47 10.69 8.20 -15.39
N ARG A 48 11.86 7.59 -15.61
CA ARG A 48 11.96 6.19 -16.07
C ARG A 48 11.30 5.23 -15.07
N LEU A 49 11.41 5.49 -13.77
CA LEU A 49 10.75 4.69 -12.76
C LEU A 49 9.21 4.74 -12.92
N ALA A 50 8.65 5.92 -13.14
CA ALA A 50 7.22 6.08 -13.44
C ALA A 50 6.81 5.33 -14.71
N GLU A 51 7.57 5.48 -15.80
CA GLU A 51 7.33 4.78 -17.07
C GLU A 51 7.36 3.25 -16.90
N SER A 52 8.31 2.73 -16.13
CA SER A 52 8.39 1.31 -15.81
C SER A 52 7.19 0.80 -15.02
N LEU A 53 6.72 1.56 -14.03
CA LEU A 53 5.54 1.19 -13.25
C LEU A 53 4.27 1.14 -14.12
N ILE A 54 4.12 2.05 -15.08
CA ILE A 54 3.03 2.02 -16.05
C ILE A 54 3.11 0.76 -16.92
N GLU A 55 4.30 0.44 -17.43
CA GLU A 55 4.53 -0.74 -18.28
C GLU A 55 4.23 -2.05 -17.52
N TRP A 56 4.57 -2.12 -16.24
CA TRP A 56 4.40 -3.33 -15.43
C TRP A 56 3.01 -3.51 -14.85
N GLN A 57 2.11 -2.55 -15.06
CA GLN A 57 0.74 -2.65 -14.55
C GLN A 57 -0.02 -3.82 -15.17
N TRP A 58 -0.66 -4.61 -14.34
CA TRP A 58 -1.46 -5.74 -14.77
C TRP A 58 -2.83 -5.31 -15.30
N PRO A 59 -3.50 -6.15 -16.13
CA PRO A 59 -4.79 -5.80 -16.72
C PRO A 59 -5.90 -5.50 -15.71
N ASP A 60 -5.82 -6.05 -14.50
CA ASP A 60 -6.77 -5.78 -13.40
C ASP A 60 -6.53 -4.44 -12.69
N GLY A 61 -5.48 -3.71 -13.06
CA GLY A 61 -5.16 -2.37 -12.60
C GLY A 61 -4.08 -2.28 -11.51
N GLY A 62 -3.60 -3.41 -10.98
CA GLY A 62 -2.58 -3.41 -9.94
C GLY A 62 -1.24 -4.02 -10.38
N TRP A 63 -0.46 -4.50 -9.41
CA TRP A 63 0.86 -5.14 -9.60
C TRP A 63 1.01 -6.34 -8.70
N ASN A 64 1.90 -7.27 -9.09
CA ASN A 64 2.24 -8.41 -8.24
C ASN A 64 3.66 -8.92 -8.56
N CYS A 65 4.35 -9.46 -7.55
CA CYS A 65 5.65 -10.11 -7.70
C CYS A 65 5.59 -11.64 -7.63
N ASP A 66 4.42 -12.23 -7.50
CA ASP A 66 4.23 -13.67 -7.44
C ASP A 66 4.65 -14.34 -8.75
N ARG A 67 5.68 -15.20 -8.68
CA ARG A 67 6.27 -15.88 -9.84
C ARG A 67 5.61 -17.20 -10.21
N ARG A 68 4.56 -17.58 -9.54
CA ARG A 68 3.79 -18.78 -9.90
C ARG A 68 3.05 -18.53 -11.22
N GLU A 69 2.97 -19.54 -12.07
CA GLU A 69 2.34 -19.41 -13.39
C GLU A 69 0.84 -19.12 -13.29
N GLU A 70 0.18 -19.69 -12.29
CA GLU A 70 -1.24 -19.49 -12.01
C GLU A 70 -1.58 -18.14 -11.40
N ALA A 71 -0.59 -17.33 -10.98
CA ALA A 71 -0.84 -16.01 -10.43
C ALA A 71 -1.31 -15.03 -11.51
N HIS A 72 -2.56 -14.60 -11.41
CA HIS A 72 -3.22 -13.72 -12.38
C HIS A 72 -4.00 -12.56 -11.74
N HIS A 73 -3.86 -12.36 -10.43
CA HIS A 73 -4.46 -11.26 -9.68
C HIS A 73 -3.39 -10.38 -9.04
N SER A 74 -3.61 -9.08 -9.05
CA SER A 74 -2.74 -8.13 -8.38
C SER A 74 -2.75 -8.26 -6.86
N SER A 75 -1.67 -7.81 -6.23
CA SER A 75 -1.49 -7.79 -4.78
C SER A 75 -1.84 -6.41 -4.22
N PHE A 76 -2.60 -6.35 -3.14
CA PHE A 76 -2.87 -5.10 -2.42
C PHE A 76 -1.58 -4.44 -1.92
N ASN A 77 -0.65 -5.23 -1.37
CA ASN A 77 0.63 -4.73 -0.86
C ASN A 77 1.48 -4.09 -1.97
N GLU A 78 1.56 -4.75 -3.14
CA GLU A 78 2.36 -4.23 -4.25
C GLU A 78 1.69 -3.05 -4.95
N SER A 79 0.37 -2.99 -4.93
CA SER A 79 -0.39 -1.99 -5.70
C SER A 79 -0.56 -0.67 -4.96
N LEU A 80 -0.69 -0.66 -3.63
CA LEU A 80 -1.03 0.57 -2.90
C LEU A 80 0.08 1.60 -2.91
N SER A 81 1.31 1.19 -2.60
CA SER A 81 2.47 2.09 -2.66
C SER A 81 2.76 2.56 -4.09
N THR A 82 2.44 1.72 -5.08
CA THR A 82 2.59 2.08 -6.50
C THR A 82 1.56 3.13 -6.91
N LEU A 83 0.30 2.96 -6.53
CA LEU A 83 -0.74 3.99 -6.72
C LEU A 83 -0.31 5.32 -6.09
N TRP A 84 0.18 5.29 -4.84
CA TRP A 84 0.68 6.50 -4.19
C TRP A 84 1.83 7.15 -4.96
N GLY A 85 2.81 6.36 -5.39
CA GLY A 85 3.97 6.85 -6.14
C GLY A 85 3.57 7.52 -7.45
N LEU A 86 2.71 6.89 -8.23
CA LEU A 86 2.22 7.43 -9.50
C LEU A 86 1.37 8.69 -9.27
N ALA A 87 0.54 8.73 -8.22
CA ALA A 87 -0.26 9.90 -7.89
C ALA A 87 0.63 11.12 -7.50
N GLU A 88 1.65 10.92 -6.67
CA GLU A 88 2.59 12.00 -6.29
C GLU A 88 3.40 12.48 -7.53
N TYR A 89 3.77 11.57 -8.41
CA TYR A 89 4.46 11.93 -9.64
C TYR A 89 3.55 12.73 -10.59
N PHE A 90 2.31 12.30 -10.75
CA PHE A 90 1.31 13.02 -11.55
C PHE A 90 1.08 14.44 -11.01
N GLN A 91 0.89 14.59 -9.69
CA GLN A 91 0.74 15.89 -9.06
C GLN A 91 1.95 16.82 -9.27
N ALA A 92 3.16 16.26 -9.30
CA ALA A 92 4.39 17.02 -9.47
C ALA A 92 4.70 17.39 -10.92
N THR A 93 4.19 16.65 -11.91
CA THR A 93 4.59 16.77 -13.32
C THR A 93 3.46 17.12 -14.27
N GLY A 94 2.20 16.77 -13.95
CA GLY A 94 1.07 16.83 -14.86
C GLY A 94 1.17 15.84 -16.05
N ASP A 95 1.98 14.77 -15.93
CA ASP A 95 2.17 13.81 -17.01
C ASP A 95 0.91 12.95 -17.21
N GLU A 96 0.12 13.28 -18.24
CA GLU A 96 -1.16 12.62 -18.56
C GLU A 96 -1.04 11.11 -18.80
N ARG A 97 0.16 10.61 -19.18
CA ARG A 97 0.38 9.16 -19.35
C ARG A 97 0.24 8.40 -18.04
N VAL A 98 0.48 9.07 -16.92
CA VAL A 98 0.38 8.51 -15.58
C VAL A 98 -1.08 8.46 -15.10
N GLU A 99 -1.90 9.44 -15.48
CA GLU A 99 -3.28 9.58 -15.03
C GLU A 99 -4.09 8.30 -15.24
N GLY A 100 -4.06 7.75 -16.45
CA GLY A 100 -4.77 6.51 -16.76
C GLY A 100 -4.32 5.31 -15.91
N SER A 101 -3.04 5.27 -15.51
CA SER A 101 -2.52 4.22 -14.63
C SER A 101 -3.00 4.40 -13.20
N VAL A 102 -3.05 5.65 -12.70
CA VAL A 102 -3.61 6.01 -11.39
C VAL A 102 -5.09 5.62 -11.31
N GLU A 103 -5.87 5.97 -12.35
CA GLU A 103 -7.30 5.63 -12.40
C GLU A 103 -7.54 4.11 -12.36
N ARG A 104 -6.80 3.33 -13.18
CA ARG A 104 -6.91 1.86 -13.15
C ARG A 104 -6.52 1.27 -11.80
N ALA A 105 -5.47 1.82 -11.16
CA ALA A 105 -5.04 1.36 -9.85
C ALA A 105 -6.05 1.70 -8.75
N ALA A 106 -6.65 2.89 -8.78
CA ALA A 106 -7.72 3.26 -7.86
C ALA A 106 -8.96 2.35 -8.07
N GLU A 107 -9.33 2.09 -9.32
CA GLU A 107 -10.44 1.19 -9.65
C GLU A 107 -10.19 -0.26 -9.16
N PHE A 108 -8.95 -0.74 -9.20
CA PHE A 108 -8.59 -2.04 -8.62
C PHE A 108 -8.98 -2.10 -7.13
N PHE A 109 -8.65 -1.08 -6.31
CA PHE A 109 -9.03 -1.07 -4.90
C PHE A 109 -10.53 -0.92 -4.68
N LEU A 110 -11.18 -0.05 -5.45
CA LEU A 110 -12.63 0.19 -5.35
C LEU A 110 -13.44 -1.06 -5.70
N ARG A 111 -13.05 -1.80 -6.73
CA ARG A 111 -13.70 -3.07 -7.13
C ARG A 111 -13.64 -4.12 -6.03
N HIS A 112 -12.56 -4.13 -5.26
CA HIS A 112 -12.39 -5.00 -4.10
C HIS A 112 -12.94 -4.40 -2.79
N ARG A 113 -13.62 -3.26 -2.85
CA ARG A 113 -14.08 -2.51 -1.67
C ARG A 113 -12.99 -2.39 -0.60
N LEU A 114 -11.73 -2.28 -1.02
CA LEU A 114 -10.50 -2.16 -0.23
C LEU A 114 -10.11 -3.41 0.56
N PHE A 115 -11.00 -4.33 0.87
CA PHE A 115 -10.68 -5.50 1.71
C PHE A 115 -11.40 -6.79 1.31
N ARG A 116 -12.18 -6.78 0.24
CA ARG A 116 -12.93 -7.97 -0.20
C ARG A 116 -12.19 -8.77 -1.26
N SER A 117 -12.46 -10.05 -1.30
CA SER A 117 -11.95 -10.94 -2.34
C SER A 117 -12.83 -10.86 -3.59
N CYS A 118 -12.23 -10.79 -4.77
CA CYS A 118 -12.97 -10.89 -6.04
C CYS A 118 -13.71 -12.21 -6.21
N LYS A 119 -13.29 -13.28 -5.51
CA LYS A 119 -13.83 -14.62 -5.72
C LYS A 119 -15.06 -14.90 -4.87
N THR A 120 -15.13 -14.35 -3.67
CA THR A 120 -16.10 -14.72 -2.65
C THR A 120 -16.90 -13.53 -2.12
N ASP A 121 -16.54 -12.31 -2.50
CA ASP A 121 -17.05 -11.05 -1.91
C ASP A 121 -16.91 -10.99 -0.36
N GLU A 122 -16.15 -11.91 0.21
CA GLU A 122 -15.82 -11.94 1.64
C GLU A 122 -14.55 -11.16 1.94
N PRO A 123 -14.35 -10.75 3.21
CA PRO A 123 -13.08 -10.18 3.63
C PRO A 123 -11.91 -11.11 3.29
N ARG A 124 -10.83 -10.55 2.74
CA ARG A 124 -9.65 -11.35 2.40
C ARG A 124 -9.08 -12.00 3.65
N GLN A 125 -8.99 -13.30 3.62
CA GLN A 125 -8.30 -14.06 4.66
C GLN A 125 -6.78 -13.82 4.58
N PRO A 126 -6.05 -13.95 5.70
CA PRO A 126 -4.60 -13.86 5.70
C PRO A 126 -3.98 -14.80 4.66
N GLU A 127 -3.02 -14.31 3.89
CA GLU A 127 -2.32 -15.13 2.90
C GLU A 127 -1.58 -16.29 3.60
N THR A 128 -1.82 -17.51 3.16
CA THR A 128 -1.03 -18.67 3.59
C THR A 128 0.21 -18.79 2.73
N PHE A 129 1.39 -18.78 3.36
CA PHE A 129 2.64 -19.07 2.66
C PHE A 129 3.06 -20.51 2.97
N HIS A 130 3.19 -21.35 1.94
CA HIS A 130 3.48 -22.79 2.05
C HIS A 130 2.50 -23.57 2.96
N GLY A 131 1.20 -23.28 2.90
CA GLY A 131 0.18 -24.00 3.66
C GLY A 131 0.21 -23.80 5.17
N LYS A 132 1.07 -22.91 5.67
CA LYS A 132 1.12 -22.53 7.08
C LYS A 132 0.58 -21.12 7.23
N VAL A 133 -0.47 -20.96 8.02
CA VAL A 133 -0.91 -19.65 8.51
C VAL A 133 0.26 -19.04 9.29
N ARG A 134 0.90 -18.02 8.74
CA ARG A 134 1.88 -17.26 9.51
C ARG A 134 1.14 -16.55 10.63
N ARG A 135 1.40 -16.90 11.88
CA ARG A 135 0.87 -16.22 13.06
C ARG A 135 1.20 -14.71 13.15
N SER A 136 1.93 -14.19 12.18
CA SER A 136 2.32 -12.78 12.05
C SER A 136 1.67 -12.07 10.85
N ILE A 137 0.75 -12.72 10.13
CA ILE A 137 0.03 -12.08 9.01
C ILE A 137 -1.25 -11.53 9.60
N HIS A 138 -1.29 -10.21 9.68
CA HIS A 138 -2.48 -9.46 10.07
C HIS A 138 -3.47 -9.44 8.90
N SER A 139 -4.76 -9.31 9.22
CA SER A 139 -5.78 -9.04 8.24
C SER A 139 -5.51 -7.69 7.55
N VAL A 140 -5.93 -7.55 6.31
CA VAL A 140 -5.91 -6.26 5.60
C VAL A 140 -6.78 -5.18 6.28
N THR A 141 -7.61 -5.61 7.22
CA THR A 141 -8.46 -4.73 8.04
C THR A 141 -7.82 -4.34 9.37
N ASP A 142 -6.71 -4.99 9.76
CA ASP A 142 -6.02 -4.69 11.02
C ASP A 142 -5.16 -3.45 10.85
N LEU A 143 -5.47 -2.41 11.61
CA LEU A 143 -4.75 -1.14 11.55
C LEU A 143 -3.39 -1.28 12.20
N HIS A 144 -2.35 -0.77 11.55
CA HIS A 144 -0.99 -0.87 12.06
C HIS A 144 -0.12 0.34 11.69
N TYR A 145 0.95 0.53 12.47
CA TYR A 145 1.95 1.57 12.22
C TYR A 145 3.30 1.15 12.81
N PRO A 146 4.45 1.40 12.15
CA PRO A 146 4.58 1.88 10.76
C PRO A 146 4.08 0.88 9.71
N LEU A 147 3.66 1.42 8.58
CA LEU A 147 3.08 0.63 7.50
C LEU A 147 4.13 -0.15 6.71
N TYR A 148 5.33 0.39 6.57
CA TYR A 148 6.36 -0.10 5.66
C TYR A 148 5.78 -0.32 4.24
N TRP A 149 5.84 -1.55 3.75
CA TRP A 149 5.24 -1.96 2.47
C TRP A 149 3.92 -2.74 2.65
N HIS A 150 3.50 -2.95 3.88
CA HIS A 150 2.27 -3.69 4.17
C HIS A 150 1.04 -2.80 3.97
N TYR A 151 -0.04 -3.46 3.60
CA TYR A 151 -1.32 -2.85 3.35
C TYR A 151 -2.22 -2.89 4.58
N ASP A 152 -2.96 -1.82 4.83
CA ASP A 152 -4.21 -1.82 5.58
C ASP A 152 -5.25 -0.89 4.96
N ILE A 153 -6.51 -1.06 5.37
CA ILE A 153 -7.63 -0.28 4.84
C ILE A 153 -7.49 1.22 5.12
N LEU A 154 -6.90 1.63 6.23
CA LEU A 154 -6.76 3.04 6.58
C LEU A 154 -5.75 3.74 5.66
N GLN A 155 -4.66 3.07 5.34
CA GLN A 155 -3.70 3.58 4.35
C GLN A 155 -4.35 3.68 2.97
N ALA A 156 -5.12 2.65 2.57
CA ALA A 156 -5.83 2.67 1.30
C ALA A 156 -6.80 3.85 1.20
N LEU A 157 -7.62 4.08 2.22
CA LEU A 157 -8.52 5.24 2.29
C LEU A 157 -7.75 6.56 2.24
N THR A 158 -6.61 6.65 2.92
CA THR A 158 -5.74 7.83 2.89
C THR A 158 -5.23 8.12 1.48
N ILE A 159 -4.83 7.10 0.74
CA ILE A 159 -4.34 7.26 -0.64
C ILE A 159 -5.50 7.53 -1.60
N LEU A 160 -6.65 6.85 -1.45
CA LEU A 160 -7.84 7.14 -2.24
C LEU A 160 -8.35 8.57 -2.02
N HIS A 161 -8.24 9.11 -0.81
CA HIS A 161 -8.51 10.52 -0.56
C HIS A 161 -7.59 11.44 -1.38
N ARG A 162 -6.29 11.15 -1.44
CA ARG A 162 -5.31 11.93 -2.22
C ARG A 162 -5.58 11.93 -3.72
N VAL A 163 -6.13 10.84 -4.25
CA VAL A 163 -6.49 10.72 -5.67
C VAL A 163 -7.95 11.09 -5.96
N GLY A 164 -8.64 11.70 -4.99
CA GLY A 164 -10.02 12.21 -5.18
C GLY A 164 -11.10 11.12 -5.24
N LYS A 165 -10.81 9.90 -4.77
CA LYS A 165 -11.73 8.75 -4.86
C LYS A 165 -12.38 8.36 -3.53
N LEU A 166 -12.15 9.10 -2.44
CA LEU A 166 -12.73 8.78 -1.13
C LEU A 166 -14.25 8.83 -1.11
N GLY A 167 -14.87 9.70 -1.94
CA GLY A 167 -16.33 9.83 -2.04
C GLY A 167 -17.01 8.74 -2.87
N ASP A 168 -16.29 7.77 -3.43
CA ASP A 168 -16.88 6.64 -4.14
C ASP A 168 -17.68 5.76 -3.16
N PRO A 169 -18.95 5.38 -3.46
CA PRO A 169 -19.78 4.58 -2.55
C PRO A 169 -19.14 3.26 -2.12
N ARG A 170 -18.23 2.70 -2.92
CA ARG A 170 -17.52 1.46 -2.63
C ARG A 170 -16.51 1.57 -1.50
N THR A 171 -16.17 2.80 -1.05
CA THR A 171 -15.32 3.03 0.13
C THR A 171 -16.09 2.98 1.44
N SER A 172 -17.42 3.07 1.42
CA SER A 172 -18.27 3.21 2.62
C SER A 172 -18.00 2.11 3.66
N ASP A 173 -18.01 0.84 3.24
CA ASP A 173 -17.78 -0.29 4.17
C ASP A 173 -16.43 -0.18 4.90
N ALA A 174 -15.38 0.27 4.20
CA ALA A 174 -14.06 0.44 4.78
C ALA A 174 -14.01 1.65 5.73
N ILE A 175 -14.73 2.73 5.41
CA ILE A 175 -14.86 3.90 6.28
C ILE A 175 -15.61 3.51 7.55
N ASP A 176 -16.75 2.80 7.44
CA ASP A 176 -17.54 2.32 8.56
C ASP A 176 -16.70 1.40 9.48
N LEU A 177 -15.87 0.53 8.87
CA LEU A 177 -14.99 -0.34 9.61
C LEU A 177 -13.90 0.44 10.36
N VAL A 178 -13.29 1.46 9.75
CA VAL A 178 -12.32 2.31 10.45
C VAL A 178 -13.00 3.08 11.59
N GLU A 179 -14.19 3.62 11.37
CA GLU A 179 -14.97 4.34 12.39
C GLU A 179 -15.32 3.44 13.57
N SER A 180 -15.77 2.21 13.33
CA SER A 180 -16.14 1.24 14.37
C SER A 180 -14.99 0.81 15.28
N LYS A 181 -13.74 1.01 14.84
CA LYS A 181 -12.52 0.72 15.63
C LYS A 181 -12.11 1.87 16.55
N ARG A 182 -12.88 2.95 16.57
CA ARG A 182 -12.63 4.08 17.46
C ARG A 182 -12.86 3.70 18.91
N GLY A 183 -11.85 3.89 19.76
CA GLY A 183 -11.97 3.69 21.20
C GLY A 183 -12.85 4.74 21.88
N GLU A 184 -13.25 4.47 23.13
CA GLU A 184 -14.04 5.38 23.95
C GLU A 184 -13.36 6.74 24.17
N ASP A 185 -12.03 6.74 24.18
CA ASP A 185 -11.20 7.95 24.27
C ASP A 185 -11.09 8.73 22.94
N GLY A 186 -11.78 8.28 21.90
CA GLY A 186 -11.79 8.90 20.58
C GLY A 186 -10.56 8.59 19.73
N ARG A 187 -9.69 7.67 20.15
CA ARG A 187 -8.46 7.31 19.47
C ARG A 187 -8.48 5.86 18.96
N TRP A 188 -7.49 5.49 18.14
CA TRP A 188 -7.36 4.15 17.55
C TRP A 188 -6.13 3.43 18.06
N ASN A 189 -6.32 2.16 18.38
CA ASN A 189 -5.25 1.25 18.77
C ASN A 189 -4.66 0.54 17.55
N PRO A 190 -3.35 0.20 17.56
CA PRO A 190 -2.80 -0.75 16.61
C PRO A 190 -3.35 -2.15 16.87
N GLU A 191 -3.77 -2.84 15.83
CA GLU A 191 -4.24 -4.24 15.88
C GLU A 191 -3.14 -5.20 15.44
N GLY A 192 -2.08 -4.65 14.87
CA GLY A 192 -0.91 -5.39 14.45
C GLY A 192 0.34 -4.53 14.36
N TYR A 193 1.48 -5.19 14.20
CA TYR A 193 2.75 -4.51 13.98
C TYR A 193 3.75 -5.41 13.26
N TYR A 194 4.57 -4.79 12.39
CA TYR A 194 5.60 -5.45 11.59
C TYR A 194 7.03 -5.10 12.03
N TRP A 195 7.20 -4.65 13.28
CA TRP A 195 8.47 -4.23 13.85
C TRP A 195 8.77 -4.94 15.18
N ASN A 196 10.06 -5.02 15.55
CA ASN A 196 10.52 -5.65 16.78
C ASN A 196 11.78 -4.95 17.30
N LEU A 197 11.75 -4.54 18.56
CA LEU A 197 12.90 -3.92 19.24
C LEU A 197 13.95 -4.92 19.73
N LYS A 198 13.59 -6.21 19.89
CA LYS A 198 14.48 -7.22 20.48
C LYS A 198 14.94 -8.22 19.42
N ARG A 199 16.18 -8.04 18.96
CA ARG A 199 16.87 -9.06 18.20
C ARG A 199 17.59 -10.02 19.14
N LYS A 200 17.02 -11.18 19.45
CA LYS A 200 17.61 -12.19 20.31
C LYS A 200 18.67 -13.08 19.63
N THR A 201 18.87 -12.98 18.36
CA THR A 201 19.80 -13.82 17.61
C THR A 201 20.50 -13.04 16.50
N ARG A 202 21.81 -13.26 16.36
CA ARG A 202 22.60 -12.90 15.16
C ARG A 202 22.14 -13.73 13.95
N ALA A 203 20.89 -13.64 13.58
CA ALA A 203 20.43 -14.23 12.33
C ALA A 203 21.06 -13.47 11.17
N LYS A 204 21.81 -14.19 10.33
CA LYS A 204 22.47 -13.68 9.10
C LYS A 204 21.49 -13.11 8.06
N LEU A 205 20.23 -13.13 8.31
CA LEU A 205 19.17 -12.56 7.49
C LEU A 205 18.64 -11.31 8.17
N ALA A 206 19.39 -10.27 7.97
CA ALA A 206 19.01 -8.93 8.29
C ALA A 206 17.96 -8.43 7.31
N VAL A 207 16.71 -8.75 7.49
CA VAL A 207 15.65 -7.95 6.93
C VAL A 207 14.65 -7.73 8.04
N SER A 208 14.85 -6.68 8.75
CA SER A 208 13.94 -5.54 8.76
C SER A 208 12.63 -5.68 9.53
N ASN A 209 12.59 -6.45 10.64
CA ASN A 209 11.54 -6.27 11.63
C ASN A 209 12.12 -5.70 12.94
N VAL A 210 13.25 -4.96 12.83
CA VAL A 210 13.90 -4.36 13.99
C VAL A 210 13.97 -2.86 13.76
N ASP A 211 13.31 -2.11 14.59
CA ASP A 211 13.37 -0.67 14.64
C ASP A 211 14.15 -0.20 15.87
N THR A 212 14.75 0.96 15.76
CA THR A 212 15.37 1.67 16.87
C THR A 212 14.36 2.48 17.69
N VAL A 213 13.13 2.61 17.19
CA VAL A 213 12.06 3.39 17.78
C VAL A 213 10.95 2.46 18.27
N ASN A 214 10.48 2.69 19.47
CA ASN A 214 9.27 2.07 19.97
C ASN A 214 8.04 2.85 19.48
N TRP A 215 7.34 2.29 18.50
CA TRP A 215 6.13 2.90 17.93
C TRP A 215 4.87 2.68 18.75
N GLY A 216 4.98 2.06 19.94
CA GLY A 216 3.85 1.71 20.78
C GLY A 216 3.20 0.38 20.39
N ARG A 217 3.01 -0.51 21.37
CA ARG A 217 2.32 -1.79 21.18
C ARG A 217 1.02 -1.86 21.96
N ASN A 218 0.93 -1.04 22.99
CA ASN A 218 -0.20 -1.03 23.91
C ASN A 218 -0.79 0.36 23.94
N GLY A 219 -2.12 0.44 23.85
CA GLY A 219 -2.84 1.71 23.84
C GLY A 219 -2.86 2.41 22.47
N PRO A 220 -3.50 3.56 22.39
CA PRO A 220 -3.71 4.30 21.16
C PRO A 220 -2.41 4.72 20.48
N ASN A 221 -2.42 4.70 19.14
CA ASN A 221 -1.31 5.17 18.32
C ASN A 221 -1.68 6.50 17.67
N GLU A 222 -0.81 7.50 17.83
CA GLU A 222 -1.10 8.87 17.36
C GLU A 222 -1.15 8.96 15.83
N PHE A 223 -0.34 8.18 15.13
CA PHE A 223 -0.31 8.19 13.65
C PHE A 223 -1.54 7.51 13.06
N ILE A 224 -1.97 6.38 13.64
CA ILE A 224 -3.22 5.70 13.25
C ILE A 224 -4.38 6.66 13.52
N THR A 225 -4.44 7.23 14.72
CA THR A 225 -5.47 8.19 15.14
C THR A 225 -5.52 9.40 14.20
N LEU A 226 -4.39 10.03 13.90
CA LEU A 226 -4.34 11.18 12.99
C LEU A 226 -4.87 10.84 11.59
N ASN A 227 -4.46 9.69 11.05
CA ASN A 227 -4.90 9.28 9.71
C ASN A 227 -6.38 8.89 9.69
N ALA A 228 -6.88 8.21 10.72
CA ALA A 228 -8.31 7.90 10.87
C ALA A 228 -9.16 9.17 10.95
N LEU A 229 -8.75 10.14 11.77
CA LEU A 229 -9.43 11.44 11.88
C LEU A 229 -9.46 12.20 10.55
N ARG A 230 -8.35 12.19 9.81
CA ARG A 230 -8.27 12.83 8.48
C ARG A 230 -9.23 12.20 7.48
N VAL A 231 -9.25 10.87 7.42
CA VAL A 231 -10.13 10.12 6.52
C VAL A 231 -11.59 10.35 6.88
N LEU A 232 -11.97 10.21 8.15
CA LEU A 232 -13.35 10.40 8.61
C LEU A 232 -13.81 11.85 8.40
N LYS A 233 -12.96 12.84 8.66
CA LYS A 233 -13.27 14.25 8.36
C LYS A 233 -13.50 14.47 6.87
N ALA A 234 -12.65 13.93 6.01
CA ALA A 234 -12.78 14.05 4.56
C ALA A 234 -14.03 13.30 4.01
N ALA A 235 -14.45 12.23 4.70
CA ALA A 235 -15.66 11.49 4.40
C ALA A 235 -16.94 12.13 4.99
N GLY A 236 -16.84 13.30 5.65
CA GLY A 236 -18.00 13.98 6.28
C GLY A 236 -18.56 13.28 7.51
N ARG A 237 -17.77 12.39 8.16
CA ARG A 237 -18.20 11.62 9.34
C ARG A 237 -18.01 12.37 10.67
N PHE A 238 -17.33 13.50 10.68
CA PHE A 238 -17.39 14.43 11.79
C PHE A 238 -18.46 15.46 11.50
N GLY A 239 -19.58 15.37 12.19
CA GLY A 239 -20.59 16.40 12.16
C GLY A 239 -19.97 17.74 12.57
N ALA A 240 -20.36 18.82 11.88
CA ALA A 240 -20.21 20.16 12.41
C ALA A 240 -21.07 20.20 13.70
N ASN A 241 -20.41 20.20 14.86
CA ASN A 241 -21.02 20.66 16.11
C ASN A 241 -20.96 22.16 16.11
#